data_138ab4593a74a13cf413f95bc7a354f1
#
_entry.id   138ab4593a74a13cf413f95bc7a354f1
#
_cell.length_a   1.000
_cell.length_b   1.000
_cell.length_c   1.000
_cell.angle_alpha   90.00
_cell.angle_beta   90.00
_cell.angle_gamma   90.00
#
_symmetry.space_group_name_H-M   'P 1'
#
loop_
_entity.id
_entity.type
_entity.pdbx_description
1 polymer ?
#
loop_
_entity_poly.entity_id
_entity_poly.type
_entity_poly.pdbx_seq_one_letter_code
_entity_poly.pdbx_strand_id
1 'polypeptide(L)'
;MEVERQVHTPLHSIHAIPNQHPIAIIPDGSQKRAKIDMMRRAHEAASQYDPSITQTSVGISNSIQNVLIANSNGLLVEDTRTYTRMRISAIATDGEHRQSGFRGPGAYAGTEFLENLNIEENARHAARIASTMVKAGYAPSGRLPVVIENGFGGVLFHEACGHGLESTAVAHGTSVFANKIGQQVASPLVTAI
;
A
#
# COMPACT_ATOMS: atom_id res chain seq x y z
N MET A 1 31.39 39.97 25.75
CA MET A 1 30.12 39.85 26.49
C MET A 1 29.17 39.10 25.55
N GLU A 2 29.13 37.77 25.68
CA GLU A 2 28.14 36.96 24.97
C GLU A 2 26.79 37.19 25.62
N VAL A 3 25.86 37.71 24.85
CA VAL A 3 24.46 37.80 25.26
C VAL A 3 23.87 36.41 25.06
N GLU A 4 23.76 35.63 26.14
CA GLU A 4 22.93 34.43 26.15
C GLU A 4 21.50 34.80 25.76
N ARG A 5 21.13 34.49 24.55
CA ARG A 5 19.75 34.57 24.09
C ARG A 5 18.97 33.45 24.78
N GLN A 6 18.30 33.76 25.88
CA GLN A 6 17.31 32.86 26.46
C GLN A 6 16.17 32.69 25.45
N VAL A 7 16.18 31.56 24.78
CA VAL A 7 15.07 31.14 23.93
C VAL A 7 13.96 30.63 24.85
N HIS A 8 13.02 31.50 25.17
CA HIS A 8 11.78 31.07 25.81
C HIS A 8 10.95 30.28 24.78
N THR A 9 11.04 28.97 24.85
CA THR A 9 10.10 28.10 24.11
C THR A 9 8.78 28.10 24.88
N PRO A 10 7.68 28.66 24.34
CA PRO A 10 6.40 28.60 25.01
C PRO A 10 6.01 27.12 25.21
N LEU A 11 5.51 26.80 26.41
CA LEU A 11 4.88 25.52 26.68
C LEU A 11 3.59 25.45 25.84
N HIS A 12 3.58 24.55 24.85
CA HIS A 12 2.43 24.36 24.00
C HIS A 12 1.52 23.29 24.61
N SER A 13 0.22 23.51 24.57
CA SER A 13 -0.76 22.48 24.87
C SER A 13 -0.90 21.55 23.66
N ILE A 14 -1.08 20.26 23.91
CA ILE A 14 -1.36 19.27 22.86
C ILE A 14 -2.68 19.65 22.18
N HIS A 15 -2.63 19.87 20.87
CA HIS A 15 -3.82 20.05 20.06
C HIS A 15 -4.35 18.68 19.62
N ALA A 16 -5.56 18.34 20.05
CA ALA A 16 -6.23 17.13 19.56
C ALA A 16 -6.64 17.33 18.09
N ILE A 17 -6.14 16.49 17.22
CA ILE A 17 -6.62 16.39 15.84
C ILE A 17 -7.73 15.33 15.80
N PRO A 18 -8.90 15.62 15.20
CA PRO A 18 -9.95 14.62 15.04
C PRO A 18 -9.43 13.40 14.30
N ASN A 19 -9.59 12.22 14.88
CA ASN A 19 -9.22 10.98 14.21
C ASN A 19 -10.19 10.71 13.05
N GLN A 20 -9.72 10.86 11.82
CA GLN A 20 -10.50 10.62 10.60
C GLN A 20 -10.64 9.12 10.28
N HIS A 21 -9.84 8.26 10.91
CA HIS A 21 -9.81 6.83 10.70
C HIS A 21 -9.88 6.10 12.05
N PRO A 22 -11.06 6.04 12.70
CA PRO A 22 -11.21 5.40 13.99
C PRO A 22 -10.87 3.91 13.88
N ILE A 23 -10.04 3.43 14.82
CA ILE A 23 -9.63 2.03 14.92
C ILE A 23 -10.58 1.34 15.90
N ALA A 24 -11.31 0.34 15.43
CA ALA A 24 -12.25 -0.39 16.27
C ALA A 24 -11.56 -1.46 17.14
N ILE A 25 -10.58 -2.16 16.59
CA ILE A 25 -9.86 -3.23 17.27
C ILE A 25 -8.35 -3.00 17.13
N ILE A 26 -7.74 -2.50 18.19
CA ILE A 26 -6.29 -2.29 18.22
C ILE A 26 -5.57 -3.64 18.10
N PRO A 27 -4.62 -3.80 17.15
CA PRO A 27 -3.86 -5.03 17.01
C PRO A 27 -3.01 -5.31 18.24
N ASP A 28 -3.19 -6.48 18.83
CA ASP A 28 -2.40 -6.93 19.97
C ASP A 28 -2.06 -8.44 19.91
N GLY A 29 -1.39 -8.95 20.94
CA GLY A 29 -1.01 -10.35 21.03
C GLY A 29 -2.17 -11.31 21.33
N SER A 30 -3.30 -10.84 21.85
CA SER A 30 -4.46 -11.67 22.21
C SER A 30 -5.11 -12.30 20.96
N GLN A 31 -4.99 -11.65 19.81
CA GLN A 31 -5.57 -12.07 18.53
C GLN A 31 -4.75 -13.11 17.77
N LYS A 32 -3.65 -13.59 18.34
CA LYS A 32 -2.70 -14.50 17.65
C LYS A 32 -3.40 -15.75 17.10
N ARG A 33 -4.29 -16.38 17.89
CA ARG A 33 -5.00 -17.60 17.45
C ARG A 33 -5.93 -17.32 16.29
N ALA A 34 -6.73 -16.25 16.34
CA ALA A 34 -7.61 -15.85 15.25
C ALA A 34 -6.84 -15.55 13.98
N LYS A 35 -5.71 -14.82 14.06
CA LYS A 35 -4.83 -14.54 12.91
C LYS A 35 -4.27 -15.83 12.30
N ILE A 36 -3.86 -16.81 13.11
CA ILE A 36 -3.40 -18.12 12.63
C ILE A 36 -4.52 -18.85 11.88
N ASP A 37 -5.74 -18.85 12.41
CA ASP A 37 -6.87 -19.51 11.75
C ASP A 37 -7.23 -18.84 10.43
N MET A 38 -7.18 -17.50 10.35
CA MET A 38 -7.33 -16.75 9.10
C MET A 38 -6.25 -17.12 8.06
N MET A 39 -4.98 -17.19 8.49
CA MET A 39 -3.89 -17.59 7.60
C MET A 39 -4.03 -19.04 7.11
N ARG A 40 -4.51 -19.97 7.97
CA ARG A 40 -4.77 -21.36 7.58
C ARG A 40 -5.87 -21.44 6.54
N ARG A 41 -6.99 -20.75 6.71
CA ARG A 41 -8.08 -20.67 5.73
C ARG A 41 -7.60 -20.14 4.40
N ALA A 42 -6.79 -19.08 4.39
CA ALA A 42 -6.18 -18.54 3.17
C ALA A 42 -5.26 -19.56 2.49
N HIS A 43 -4.41 -20.23 3.27
CA HIS A 43 -3.52 -21.28 2.77
C HIS A 43 -4.32 -22.43 2.10
N GLU A 44 -5.34 -22.94 2.77
CA GLU A 44 -6.19 -24.03 2.26
C GLU A 44 -6.89 -23.61 0.96
N ALA A 45 -7.50 -22.40 0.94
CA ALA A 45 -8.21 -21.90 -0.24
C ALA A 45 -7.29 -21.69 -1.44
N ALA A 46 -6.05 -21.24 -1.24
CA ALA A 46 -5.08 -21.07 -2.30
C ALA A 46 -4.51 -22.41 -2.79
N SER A 47 -4.14 -23.31 -1.87
CA SER A 47 -3.51 -24.59 -2.19
C SER A 47 -4.44 -25.55 -2.92
N GLN A 48 -5.74 -25.48 -2.65
CA GLN A 48 -6.75 -26.35 -3.27
C GLN A 48 -7.33 -25.77 -4.57
N TYR A 49 -6.87 -24.60 -5.00
CA TYR A 49 -7.44 -23.91 -6.16
C TYR A 49 -7.18 -24.64 -7.50
N ASP A 50 -5.95 -25.09 -7.72
CA ASP A 50 -5.52 -25.75 -8.97
C ASP A 50 -4.37 -26.73 -8.63
N PRO A 51 -4.34 -27.93 -9.26
CA PRO A 51 -3.26 -28.91 -9.01
C PRO A 51 -1.85 -28.41 -9.32
N SER A 52 -1.70 -27.37 -10.14
CA SER A 52 -0.41 -26.75 -10.43
C SER A 52 0.16 -25.95 -9.26
N ILE A 53 -0.66 -25.61 -8.24
CA ILE A 53 -0.18 -24.85 -7.07
C ILE A 53 0.68 -25.76 -6.20
N THR A 54 1.97 -25.47 -6.17
CA THR A 54 2.97 -26.26 -5.45
C THR A 54 3.42 -25.63 -4.13
N GLN A 55 3.21 -24.32 -3.97
CA GLN A 55 3.59 -23.61 -2.75
C GLN A 55 2.66 -22.41 -2.50
N THR A 56 2.32 -22.20 -1.23
CA THR A 56 1.62 -20.99 -0.78
C THR A 56 2.32 -20.40 0.43
N SER A 57 2.24 -19.08 0.54
CA SER A 57 2.73 -18.33 1.70
C SER A 57 1.69 -17.30 2.10
N VAL A 58 1.35 -17.26 3.37
CA VAL A 58 0.37 -16.32 3.93
C VAL A 58 0.96 -15.63 5.14
N GLY A 59 0.81 -14.31 5.23
CA GLY A 59 1.25 -13.52 6.36
C GLY A 59 0.28 -12.39 6.70
N ILE A 60 0.17 -12.08 7.97
CA ILE A 60 -0.54 -10.90 8.48
C ILE A 60 0.49 -10.01 9.18
N SER A 61 0.48 -8.73 8.84
CA SER A 61 1.29 -7.71 9.52
C SER A 61 0.41 -6.60 10.06
N ASN A 62 0.73 -6.16 11.26
CA ASN A 62 0.15 -4.98 11.88
C ASN A 62 1.29 -4.01 12.22
N SER A 63 1.03 -2.72 12.10
CA SER A 63 1.94 -1.67 12.53
C SER A 63 1.15 -0.60 13.27
N ILE A 64 1.65 -0.22 14.44
CA ILE A 64 1.13 0.91 15.22
C ILE A 64 2.28 1.90 15.35
N GLN A 65 2.07 3.12 14.86
CA GLN A 65 3.03 4.20 14.95
C GLN A 65 2.43 5.34 15.77
N ASN A 66 3.06 5.64 16.91
CA ASN A 66 2.74 6.83 17.68
C ASN A 66 3.65 7.97 17.24
N VAL A 67 3.05 9.10 16.92
CA VAL A 67 3.73 10.28 16.37
C VAL A 67 3.49 11.47 17.29
N LEU A 68 4.56 12.17 17.65
CA LEU A 68 4.49 13.46 18.31
C LEU A 68 5.22 14.48 17.43
N ILE A 69 4.54 15.56 17.08
CA ILE A 69 5.08 16.66 16.26
C ILE A 69 5.06 17.93 17.09
N ALA A 70 6.22 18.55 17.24
CA ALA A 70 6.38 19.85 17.87
C ALA A 70 7.27 20.75 17.02
N ASN A 71 6.97 22.06 17.00
CA ASN A 71 7.81 23.05 16.34
C ASN A 71 7.82 24.40 17.10
N SER A 72 8.76 25.28 16.72
CA SER A 72 8.91 26.60 17.33
C SER A 72 7.75 27.57 17.06
N ASN A 73 6.84 27.25 16.14
CA ASN A 73 5.66 28.06 15.83
C ASN A 73 4.45 27.73 16.71
N GLY A 74 4.62 26.87 17.71
CA GLY A 74 3.57 26.55 18.68
C GLY A 74 2.78 25.29 18.36
N LEU A 75 3.15 24.53 17.35
CA LEU A 75 2.50 23.27 17.07
C LEU A 75 2.98 22.18 18.05
N LEU A 76 2.05 21.54 18.73
CA LEU A 76 2.27 20.31 19.49
C LEU A 76 1.07 19.40 19.27
N VAL A 77 1.26 18.32 18.52
CA VAL A 77 0.19 17.38 18.15
C VAL A 77 0.66 15.95 18.30
N GLU A 78 -0.28 15.08 18.66
CA GLU A 78 -0.10 13.63 18.73
C GLU A 78 -1.01 12.94 17.69
N ASP A 79 -0.53 11.85 17.14
CA ASP A 79 -1.28 10.99 16.21
C ASP A 79 -0.89 9.54 16.43
N THR A 80 -1.85 8.62 16.27
CA THR A 80 -1.60 7.18 16.30
C THR A 80 -2.08 6.56 15.00
N ARG A 81 -1.14 5.99 14.26
CA ARG A 81 -1.38 5.40 12.94
C ARG A 81 -1.32 3.89 13.02
N THR A 82 -2.42 3.25 12.63
CA THR A 82 -2.53 1.79 12.67
C THR A 82 -2.78 1.23 11.28
N TYR A 83 -1.94 0.29 10.86
CA TYR A 83 -2.05 -0.37 9.57
C TYR A 83 -2.17 -1.87 9.76
N THR A 84 -3.09 -2.47 9.05
CA THR A 84 -3.26 -3.93 8.99
C THR A 84 -3.17 -4.37 7.54
N ARG A 85 -2.37 -5.40 7.27
CA ARG A 85 -2.18 -5.96 5.93
C ARG A 85 -2.11 -7.47 5.99
N MET A 86 -2.77 -8.13 5.04
CA MET A 86 -2.59 -9.53 4.73
C MET A 86 -1.79 -9.68 3.42
N ARG A 87 -0.89 -10.63 3.36
CA ARG A 87 -0.14 -10.99 2.15
C ARG A 87 -0.37 -12.45 1.85
N ILE A 88 -0.75 -12.74 0.61
CA ILE A 88 -0.98 -14.09 0.12
C ILE A 88 -0.21 -14.24 -1.17
N SER A 89 0.65 -15.24 -1.24
CA SER A 89 1.41 -15.61 -2.42
C SER A 89 1.17 -17.08 -2.74
N ALA A 90 0.96 -17.38 -4.00
CA ALA A 90 0.88 -18.74 -4.51
C ALA A 90 1.90 -18.92 -5.62
N ILE A 91 2.47 -20.13 -5.73
CA ILE A 91 3.38 -20.52 -6.78
C ILE A 91 2.77 -21.72 -7.50
N ALA A 92 2.63 -21.60 -8.81
CA ALA A 92 2.25 -22.68 -9.70
C ALA A 92 3.48 -23.20 -10.45
N THR A 93 3.53 -24.51 -10.68
CA THR A 93 4.59 -25.18 -11.43
C THR A 93 3.95 -26.10 -12.49
N ASP A 94 4.47 -26.04 -13.72
CA ASP A 94 4.10 -26.93 -14.83
C ASP A 94 5.40 -27.33 -15.56
N GLY A 95 5.84 -28.56 -15.33
CA GLY A 95 7.16 -29.00 -15.78
C GLY A 95 8.28 -28.13 -15.23
N GLU A 96 9.04 -27.49 -16.11
CA GLU A 96 10.13 -26.57 -15.75
C GLU A 96 9.65 -25.12 -15.52
N HIS A 97 8.41 -24.82 -15.92
CA HIS A 97 7.84 -23.47 -15.77
C HIS A 97 7.34 -23.24 -14.35
N ARG A 98 7.66 -22.09 -13.81
CA ARG A 98 7.24 -21.66 -12.47
C ARG A 98 6.80 -20.22 -12.49
N GLN A 99 5.59 -19.94 -11.98
CA GLN A 99 5.02 -18.61 -11.94
C GLN A 99 4.39 -18.34 -10.57
N SER A 100 4.32 -17.06 -10.19
CA SER A 100 3.73 -16.66 -8.92
C SER A 100 2.54 -15.74 -9.12
N GLY A 101 1.59 -15.82 -8.19
CA GLY A 101 0.50 -14.86 -8.04
C GLY A 101 0.49 -14.29 -6.63
N PHE A 102 0.02 -13.06 -6.51
CA PHE A 102 0.06 -12.32 -5.25
C PHE A 102 -1.23 -11.52 -5.02
N ARG A 103 -1.64 -11.46 -3.74
CA ARG A 103 -2.64 -10.52 -3.23
C ARG A 103 -2.15 -9.93 -1.90
N GLY A 104 -2.33 -8.62 -1.75
CA GLY A 104 -1.85 -7.91 -0.57
C GLY A 104 -2.84 -6.89 -0.04
N PRO A 105 -4.10 -7.29 0.29
CA PRO A 105 -5.08 -6.37 0.84
C PRO A 105 -4.59 -5.76 2.14
N GLY A 106 -4.82 -4.47 2.32
CA GLY A 106 -4.43 -3.75 3.52
C GLY A 106 -5.19 -2.44 3.64
N ALA A 107 -5.26 -1.95 4.87
CA ALA A 107 -5.94 -0.70 5.18
C ALA A 107 -5.26 0.04 6.33
N TYR A 108 -5.52 1.33 6.40
CA TYR A 108 -5.33 2.14 7.59
C TYR A 108 -6.47 1.82 8.57
N ALA A 109 -6.35 0.70 9.26
CA ALA A 109 -7.36 0.15 10.15
C ALA A 109 -6.71 -0.83 11.13
N GLY A 110 -7.43 -1.20 12.18
CA GLY A 110 -7.05 -2.24 13.12
C GLY A 110 -7.37 -3.64 12.59
N THR A 111 -7.52 -4.59 13.50
CA THR A 111 -7.77 -6.01 13.14
C THR A 111 -9.15 -6.22 12.55
N GLU A 112 -10.12 -5.34 12.81
CA GLU A 112 -11.46 -5.35 12.19
C GLU A 112 -11.42 -5.37 10.66
N PHE A 113 -10.36 -4.86 10.04
CA PHE A 113 -10.15 -4.97 8.60
C PHE A 113 -10.14 -6.43 8.12
N LEU A 114 -9.47 -7.31 8.88
CA LEU A 114 -9.37 -8.73 8.52
C LEU A 114 -10.69 -9.48 8.71
N GLU A 115 -11.52 -9.05 9.67
CA GLU A 115 -12.84 -9.66 9.94
C GLU A 115 -13.81 -9.38 8.77
N ASN A 116 -13.66 -8.23 8.11
CA ASN A 116 -14.47 -7.83 6.96
C ASN A 116 -13.88 -8.25 5.60
N LEU A 117 -12.70 -8.88 5.60
CA LEU A 117 -12.03 -9.30 4.38
C LEU A 117 -12.50 -10.68 3.93
N ASN A 118 -12.90 -10.80 2.66
CA ASN A 118 -13.11 -12.13 2.07
C ASN A 118 -11.75 -12.80 1.81
N ILE A 119 -11.25 -13.50 2.83
CA ILE A 119 -9.91 -14.08 2.88
C ILE A 119 -9.74 -15.16 1.82
N GLU A 120 -10.71 -16.05 1.69
CA GLU A 120 -10.68 -17.17 0.74
C GLU A 120 -10.69 -16.69 -0.71
N GLU A 121 -11.47 -15.66 -1.01
CA GLU A 121 -11.53 -15.08 -2.36
C GLU A 121 -10.19 -14.43 -2.74
N ASN A 122 -9.56 -13.68 -1.83
CA ASN A 122 -8.24 -13.12 -2.06
C ASN A 122 -7.19 -14.22 -2.26
N ALA A 123 -7.30 -15.33 -1.53
CA ALA A 123 -6.40 -16.47 -1.64
C ALA A 123 -6.56 -17.18 -2.99
N ARG A 124 -7.80 -17.46 -3.40
CA ARG A 124 -8.09 -18.03 -4.72
C ARG A 124 -7.65 -17.12 -5.86
N HIS A 125 -7.78 -15.79 -5.67
CA HIS A 125 -7.30 -14.84 -6.68
C HIS A 125 -5.78 -14.91 -6.86
N ALA A 126 -4.99 -14.98 -5.79
CA ALA A 126 -3.55 -15.17 -5.88
C ALA A 126 -3.20 -16.47 -6.60
N ALA A 127 -3.87 -17.57 -6.25
CA ALA A 127 -3.67 -18.87 -6.88
C ALA A 127 -4.09 -18.86 -8.37
N ARG A 128 -5.20 -18.19 -8.70
CA ARG A 128 -5.66 -18.02 -10.10
C ARG A 128 -4.61 -17.32 -10.95
N ILE A 129 -4.01 -16.24 -10.45
CA ILE A 129 -2.94 -15.55 -11.17
C ILE A 129 -1.78 -16.51 -11.44
N ALA A 130 -1.29 -17.22 -10.44
CA ALA A 130 -0.19 -18.17 -10.60
C ALA A 130 -0.50 -19.28 -11.62
N SER A 131 -1.67 -19.92 -11.49
CA SER A 131 -2.11 -21.01 -12.36
C SER A 131 -2.40 -20.56 -13.80
N THR A 132 -2.83 -19.32 -13.99
CA THR A 132 -2.98 -18.73 -15.32
C THR A 132 -1.63 -18.44 -15.95
N MET A 133 -0.74 -17.79 -15.19
CA MET A 133 0.56 -17.37 -15.70
C MET A 133 1.48 -18.54 -16.05
N VAL A 134 1.42 -19.65 -15.32
CA VAL A 134 2.27 -20.82 -15.63
C VAL A 134 1.89 -21.49 -16.94
N LYS A 135 0.65 -21.31 -17.42
CA LYS A 135 0.12 -21.82 -18.69
C LYS A 135 0.13 -20.76 -19.81
N ALA A 136 0.47 -19.52 -19.49
CA ALA A 136 0.43 -18.42 -20.45
C ALA A 136 1.63 -18.45 -21.39
N GLY A 137 1.38 -18.12 -22.66
CA GLY A 137 2.43 -17.84 -23.63
C GLY A 137 3.05 -16.46 -23.44
N TYR A 138 4.11 -16.17 -24.15
CA TYR A 138 4.75 -14.86 -24.15
C TYR A 138 3.87 -13.81 -24.84
N ALA A 139 3.78 -12.63 -24.22
CA ALA A 139 3.14 -11.49 -24.87
C ALA A 139 3.95 -11.04 -26.11
N PRO A 140 3.29 -10.55 -27.16
CA PRO A 140 4.01 -10.01 -28.33
C PRO A 140 4.86 -8.79 -27.92
N SER A 141 6.09 -8.74 -28.44
CA SER A 141 6.98 -7.60 -28.27
C SER A 141 6.75 -6.60 -29.41
N GLY A 142 6.72 -5.31 -29.08
CA GLY A 142 6.57 -4.28 -30.12
C GLY A 142 5.91 -3.00 -29.59
N ARG A 143 5.71 -2.03 -30.51
CA ARG A 143 4.95 -0.81 -30.24
C ARG A 143 3.48 -1.08 -30.57
N LEU A 144 2.68 -1.25 -29.56
CA LEU A 144 1.27 -1.63 -29.70
C LEU A 144 0.37 -0.62 -28.94
N PRO A 145 -0.86 -0.39 -29.43
CA PRO A 145 -1.88 0.26 -28.62
C PRO A 145 -2.19 -0.58 -27.39
N VAL A 146 -2.29 0.06 -26.22
CA VAL A 146 -2.60 -0.62 -24.97
C VAL A 146 -3.79 0.05 -24.28
N VAL A 147 -4.66 -0.76 -23.70
CA VAL A 147 -5.71 -0.32 -22.77
C VAL A 147 -5.25 -0.70 -21.36
N ILE A 148 -5.19 0.30 -20.49
CA ILE A 148 -4.74 0.13 -19.11
C ILE A 148 -5.98 0.15 -18.23
N GLU A 149 -6.21 -0.96 -17.51
CA GLU A 149 -7.28 -1.05 -16.53
C GLU A 149 -6.94 -0.19 -15.29
N ASN A 150 -7.96 0.30 -14.61
CA ASN A 150 -7.81 1.02 -13.34
C ASN A 150 -7.18 0.14 -12.24
N GLY A 151 -6.91 0.70 -11.07
CA GLY A 151 -6.22 0.01 -9.98
C GLY A 151 -4.71 0.09 -10.15
N PHE A 152 -4.03 -1.05 -10.37
CA PHE A 152 -2.57 -1.05 -10.51
C PHE A 152 -2.07 -0.26 -11.73
N GLY A 153 -2.91 -0.06 -12.76
CA GLY A 153 -2.63 0.84 -13.87
C GLY A 153 -2.33 2.28 -13.45
N GLY A 154 -2.89 2.74 -12.33
CA GLY A 154 -2.57 4.05 -11.74
C GLY A 154 -1.10 4.21 -11.34
N VAL A 155 -0.39 3.11 -11.04
CA VAL A 155 1.06 3.13 -10.74
C VAL A 155 1.86 3.58 -11.94
N LEU A 156 1.45 3.25 -13.17
CA LEU A 156 2.12 3.76 -14.37
C LEU A 156 2.08 5.28 -14.45
N PHE A 157 0.93 5.90 -14.13
CA PHE A 157 0.82 7.35 -14.04
C PHE A 157 1.68 7.90 -12.89
N HIS A 158 1.67 7.25 -11.73
CA HIS A 158 2.48 7.63 -10.57
C HIS A 158 3.98 7.70 -10.93
N GLU A 159 4.52 6.62 -11.51
CA GLU A 159 5.95 6.54 -11.89
C GLU A 159 6.30 7.46 -13.07
N ALA A 160 5.43 7.58 -14.06
CA ALA A 160 5.72 8.38 -15.24
C ALA A 160 5.56 9.89 -15.01
N CYS A 161 4.63 10.31 -14.15
CA CYS A 161 4.25 11.71 -13.97
C CYS A 161 4.24 12.14 -12.51
N GLY A 162 3.75 11.28 -11.59
CA GLY A 162 3.48 11.62 -10.19
C GLY A 162 4.71 12.15 -9.47
N HIS A 163 5.82 11.45 -9.53
CA HIS A 163 7.08 11.89 -8.92
C HIS A 163 7.59 13.23 -9.51
N GLY A 164 7.34 13.48 -10.80
CA GLY A 164 7.67 14.76 -11.41
C GLY A 164 6.81 15.93 -10.95
N LEU A 165 5.64 15.65 -10.35
CA LEU A 165 4.71 16.66 -9.82
C LEU A 165 4.92 16.94 -8.33
N GLU A 166 5.83 16.24 -7.66
CA GLU A 166 6.17 16.49 -6.27
C GLU A 166 6.74 17.89 -6.07
N SER A 167 6.30 18.56 -5.00
CA SER A 167 6.69 19.94 -4.70
C SER A 167 8.22 20.14 -4.60
N THR A 168 8.93 19.15 -4.03
CA THR A 168 10.40 19.17 -3.95
C THR A 168 11.07 19.14 -5.32
N ALA A 169 10.63 18.25 -6.21
CA ALA A 169 11.17 18.15 -7.56
C ALA A 169 10.90 19.43 -8.38
N VAL A 170 9.70 20.00 -8.25
CA VAL A 170 9.31 21.25 -8.91
C VAL A 170 10.07 22.45 -8.35
N ALA A 171 10.19 22.57 -7.02
CA ALA A 171 10.87 23.69 -6.36
C ALA A 171 12.38 23.73 -6.66
N HIS A 172 13.02 22.58 -6.75
CA HIS A 172 14.44 22.48 -7.10
C HIS A 172 14.71 22.56 -8.61
N GLY A 173 13.67 22.69 -9.45
CA GLY A 173 13.83 22.79 -10.91
C GLY A 173 14.31 21.49 -11.58
N THR A 174 14.25 20.35 -10.88
CA THR A 174 14.71 19.04 -11.39
C THR A 174 13.62 18.28 -12.15
N SER A 175 12.39 18.78 -12.11
CA SER A 175 11.25 18.20 -12.82
C SER A 175 11.06 18.84 -14.20
N VAL A 176 10.60 18.04 -15.16
CA VAL A 176 10.11 18.53 -16.47
C VAL A 176 8.88 19.45 -16.34
N PHE A 177 8.20 19.42 -15.22
CA PHE A 177 7.04 20.27 -14.89
C PHE A 177 7.40 21.56 -14.16
N ALA A 178 8.67 21.77 -13.81
CA ALA A 178 9.12 22.99 -13.16
C ALA A 178 8.81 24.24 -14.01
N ASN A 179 8.36 25.31 -13.34
CA ASN A 179 8.01 26.62 -13.96
C ASN A 179 6.87 26.55 -15.00
N LYS A 180 6.01 25.52 -14.95
CA LYS A 180 4.91 25.34 -15.90
C LYS A 180 3.51 25.55 -15.28
N ILE A 181 3.44 26.22 -14.14
CA ILE A 181 2.14 26.53 -13.52
C ILE A 181 1.29 27.37 -14.50
N GLY A 182 0.04 26.95 -14.75
CA GLY A 182 -0.87 27.58 -15.70
C GLY A 182 -0.65 27.20 -17.16
N GLN A 183 0.36 26.41 -17.47
CA GLN A 183 0.61 25.88 -18.82
C GLN A 183 0.02 24.48 -18.99
N GLN A 184 -0.45 24.16 -20.16
CA GLN A 184 -0.89 22.81 -20.49
C GLN A 184 0.33 21.88 -20.62
N VAL A 185 0.40 20.86 -19.78
CA VAL A 185 1.48 19.87 -19.73
C VAL A 185 1.07 18.46 -20.16
N ALA A 186 -0.22 18.25 -20.40
CA ALA A 186 -0.78 16.98 -20.86
C ALA A 186 -1.98 17.21 -21.79
N SER A 187 -2.47 16.15 -22.41
CA SER A 187 -3.72 16.20 -23.20
C SER A 187 -4.89 16.64 -22.31
N PRO A 188 -5.85 17.44 -22.83
CA PRO A 188 -7.07 17.81 -22.09
C PRO A 188 -7.97 16.60 -21.74
N LEU A 189 -7.69 15.42 -22.28
CA LEU A 189 -8.37 14.17 -21.93
C LEU A 189 -7.86 13.55 -20.64
N VAL A 190 -6.76 14.06 -20.07
CA VAL A 190 -6.17 13.54 -18.83
C VAL A 190 -6.56 14.42 -17.66
N THR A 191 -7.15 13.82 -16.64
CA THR A 191 -7.42 14.46 -15.35
C THR A 191 -6.75 13.63 -14.25
N ALA A 192 -5.93 14.27 -13.44
CA ALA A 192 -5.36 13.68 -12.23
C ALA A 192 -5.93 14.42 -11.01
N ILE A 193 -6.49 13.68 -10.06
CA ILE A 193 -7.15 14.19 -8.85
C ILE A 193 -6.41 13.65 -7.63
#